data_f42b25aba1bc2d97746211871248c229
#
_entry.id   f42b25aba1bc2d97746211871248c229
#
_cell.length_a   1.000
_cell.length_b   1.000
_cell.length_c   1.000
_cell.angle_alpha   90.00
_cell.angle_beta   90.00
_cell.angle_gamma   90.00
#
_symmetry.space_group_name_H-M   'P 1'
#
loop_
_entity.id
_entity.type
_entity.pdbx_description
1 polymer ?
#
loop_
_entity_poly.entity_id
_entity_poly.type
_entity_poly.pdbx_seq_one_letter_code
_entity_poly.pdbx_strand_id
1 'polypeptide(L)'
;YTLVAILVFLGIFLLVSFLWLRLYTHHGQELAMPDYTGFKYEDAVKDAKRNKFRMSIQDSLHILGKPGGEILKQNPAPGSLVKSKRMIYVTITKRSPDKILSSRLPEMYGKSYERKKRELEEHFEIKSRIVDTKYDPGDAGQVLEVRYKGKTIMDAKGRDNSIQVEKGDYLEFVISARSGGKVEVPDLLCKTYEEAAFLLENLGL
;
A
#
# COMPACT_ATOMS: atom_id res chain seq x y z
N TYR A 1 -57.80 10.48 -49.79
CA TYR A 1 -58.19 10.74 -48.38
C TYR A 1 -57.51 9.73 -47.40
N THR A 2 -57.39 8.47 -47.75
CA THR A 2 -56.78 7.45 -46.87
C THR A 2 -55.29 7.72 -46.56
N LEU A 3 -54.50 8.16 -47.56
CA LEU A 3 -53.10 8.52 -47.37
C LEU A 3 -52.93 9.69 -46.39
N VAL A 4 -53.79 10.69 -46.48
CA VAL A 4 -53.77 11.86 -45.57
C VAL A 4 -54.11 11.44 -44.12
N ALA A 5 -55.11 10.55 -43.99
CA ALA A 5 -55.51 10.03 -42.66
C ALA A 5 -54.38 9.22 -42.03
N ILE A 6 -53.64 8.40 -42.79
CA ILE A 6 -52.47 7.63 -42.31
C ILE A 6 -51.35 8.57 -41.85
N LEU A 7 -51.06 9.63 -42.65
CA LEU A 7 -50.01 10.60 -42.28
C LEU A 7 -50.35 11.36 -41.01
N VAL A 8 -51.64 11.80 -40.87
CA VAL A 8 -52.11 12.45 -39.66
C VAL A 8 -52.01 11.52 -38.43
N PHE A 9 -52.43 10.28 -38.58
CA PHE A 9 -52.35 9.30 -37.48
C PHE A 9 -50.90 9.04 -37.08
N LEU A 10 -49.97 8.89 -38.07
CA LEU A 10 -48.54 8.70 -37.80
C LEU A 10 -47.93 9.93 -37.08
N GLY A 11 -48.31 11.13 -37.49
CA GLY A 11 -47.87 12.37 -36.88
C GLY A 11 -48.33 12.48 -35.39
N ILE A 12 -49.58 12.16 -35.12
CA ILE A 12 -50.12 12.14 -33.76
C ILE A 12 -49.42 11.07 -32.92
N PHE A 13 -49.23 9.88 -33.45
CA PHE A 13 -48.53 8.80 -32.78
C PHE A 13 -47.10 9.17 -32.38
N LEU A 14 -46.33 9.75 -33.30
CA LEU A 14 -44.98 10.25 -33.05
C LEU A 14 -44.95 11.35 -31.99
N LEU A 15 -45.91 12.28 -32.05
CA LEU A 15 -46.02 13.38 -31.06
C LEU A 15 -46.32 12.82 -29.66
N VAL A 16 -47.30 11.93 -29.54
CA VAL A 16 -47.63 11.26 -28.27
C VAL A 16 -46.45 10.46 -27.74
N SER A 17 -45.78 9.69 -28.60
CA SER A 17 -44.58 8.93 -28.23
C SER A 17 -43.46 9.84 -27.75
N PHE A 18 -43.22 10.96 -28.42
CA PHE A 18 -42.20 11.94 -28.03
C PHE A 18 -42.51 12.59 -26.67
N LEU A 19 -43.78 13.00 -26.43
CA LEU A 19 -44.23 13.56 -25.15
C LEU A 19 -44.11 12.51 -24.02
N TRP A 20 -44.52 11.27 -24.31
CA TRP A 20 -44.36 10.16 -23.35
C TRP A 20 -42.93 9.91 -22.99
N LEU A 21 -42.01 9.81 -23.99
CA LEU A 21 -40.59 9.65 -23.74
C LEU A 21 -40.01 10.80 -22.92
N ARG A 22 -40.38 12.04 -23.21
CA ARG A 22 -39.95 13.23 -22.47
C ARG A 22 -40.35 13.20 -20.99
N LEU A 23 -41.56 12.76 -20.69
CA LEU A 23 -42.08 12.61 -19.33
C LEU A 23 -41.42 11.42 -18.61
N TYR A 24 -41.26 10.31 -19.32
CA TYR A 24 -40.68 9.09 -18.77
C TYR A 24 -39.18 9.22 -18.48
N THR A 25 -38.43 9.84 -19.37
CA THR A 25 -36.96 9.95 -19.22
C THR A 25 -36.53 11.06 -18.27
N HIS A 26 -37.42 11.86 -17.70
CA HIS A 26 -37.09 12.98 -16.81
C HIS A 26 -35.93 13.84 -17.36
N HIS A 27 -36.02 14.18 -18.65
CA HIS A 27 -34.99 14.95 -19.35
C HIS A 27 -34.78 16.31 -18.67
N GLY A 28 -33.49 16.59 -18.27
CA GLY A 28 -33.12 17.89 -17.69
C GLY A 28 -33.13 17.96 -16.16
N GLN A 29 -33.45 16.87 -15.44
CA GLN A 29 -33.28 16.86 -13.97
C GLN A 29 -31.85 16.45 -13.60
N GLU A 30 -30.97 17.41 -13.52
CA GLU A 30 -29.61 17.26 -13.04
C GLU A 30 -29.50 17.76 -11.61
N LEU A 31 -28.73 17.05 -10.79
CA LEU A 31 -28.46 17.41 -9.41
C LEU A 31 -26.94 17.73 -9.30
N ALA A 32 -26.63 18.81 -8.59
CA ALA A 32 -25.26 19.13 -8.28
C ALA A 32 -24.70 18.09 -7.30
N MET A 33 -23.52 17.56 -7.60
CA MET A 33 -22.84 16.59 -6.76
C MET A 33 -22.33 17.25 -5.48
N PRO A 34 -22.77 16.81 -4.29
CA PRO A 34 -22.21 17.27 -3.02
C PRO A 34 -20.73 16.91 -2.88
N ASP A 35 -20.00 17.67 -2.06
CA ASP A 35 -18.63 17.34 -1.68
C ASP A 35 -18.63 16.44 -0.44
N TYR A 36 -18.11 15.23 -0.58
CA TYR A 36 -17.96 14.26 0.50
C TYR A 36 -16.49 14.08 0.92
N THR A 37 -15.56 14.84 0.35
CA THR A 37 -14.15 14.78 0.71
C THR A 37 -13.95 15.18 2.18
N GLY A 38 -13.22 14.38 2.94
CA GLY A 38 -13.00 14.58 4.38
C GLY A 38 -14.11 14.03 5.29
N PHE A 39 -15.24 13.59 4.74
CA PHE A 39 -16.30 12.96 5.53
C PHE A 39 -15.94 11.51 5.87
N LYS A 40 -16.50 11.01 6.97
CA LYS A 40 -16.50 9.55 7.23
C LYS A 40 -17.42 8.87 6.23
N TYR A 41 -16.97 7.77 5.66
CA TYR A 41 -17.71 7.02 4.64
C TYR A 41 -19.13 6.66 5.08
N GLU A 42 -19.31 6.21 6.33
CA GLU A 42 -20.61 5.81 6.85
C GLU A 42 -21.62 6.96 6.89
N ASP A 43 -21.17 8.16 7.24
CA ASP A 43 -22.04 9.35 7.29
C ASP A 43 -22.31 9.89 5.88
N ALA A 44 -21.29 9.88 5.02
CA ALA A 44 -21.43 10.25 3.61
C ALA A 44 -22.42 9.35 2.86
N VAL A 45 -22.44 8.04 3.13
CA VAL A 45 -23.42 7.10 2.55
C VAL A 45 -24.85 7.48 2.95
N LYS A 46 -25.09 7.83 4.23
CA LYS A 46 -26.41 8.22 4.70
C LYS A 46 -26.87 9.51 4.00
N ASP A 47 -25.98 10.49 3.89
CA ASP A 47 -26.28 11.75 3.24
C ASP A 47 -26.48 11.61 1.72
N ALA A 48 -25.60 10.87 1.05
CA ALA A 48 -25.74 10.55 -0.37
C ALA A 48 -27.10 9.90 -0.68
N LYS A 49 -27.56 8.98 0.18
CA LYS A 49 -28.88 8.36 0.05
C LYS A 49 -30.04 9.35 0.19
N ARG A 50 -29.92 10.32 1.12
CA ARG A 50 -30.92 11.42 1.24
C ARG A 50 -30.98 12.28 -0.02
N ASN A 51 -29.82 12.55 -0.62
CA ASN A 51 -29.67 13.29 -1.86
C ASN A 51 -29.95 12.45 -3.13
N LYS A 52 -30.55 11.26 -2.99
CA LYS A 52 -30.89 10.34 -4.08
C LYS A 52 -29.69 9.83 -4.87
N PHE A 53 -28.52 9.74 -4.25
CA PHE A 53 -27.31 9.12 -4.81
C PHE A 53 -27.03 7.76 -4.17
N ARG A 54 -26.16 7.00 -4.80
CA ARG A 54 -25.58 5.77 -4.23
C ARG A 54 -24.07 5.96 -4.13
N MET A 55 -23.44 5.31 -3.14
CA MET A 55 -22.01 5.41 -2.93
C MET A 55 -21.39 4.02 -2.86
N SER A 56 -20.19 3.87 -3.43
CA SER A 56 -19.40 2.64 -3.40
C SER A 56 -17.92 2.96 -3.24
N ILE A 57 -17.24 2.16 -2.45
CA ILE A 57 -15.78 2.23 -2.32
C ILE A 57 -15.17 1.66 -3.60
N GLN A 58 -14.33 2.42 -4.27
CA GLN A 58 -13.56 1.97 -5.43
C GLN A 58 -12.16 1.54 -5.00
N ASP A 59 -11.57 2.26 -4.04
CA ASP A 59 -10.22 2.02 -3.59
C ASP A 59 -10.03 2.44 -2.14
N SER A 60 -8.97 1.95 -1.49
CA SER A 60 -8.61 2.34 -0.14
C SER A 60 -7.10 2.44 0.03
N LEU A 61 -6.64 3.54 0.63
CA LEU A 61 -5.23 3.85 0.83
C LEU A 61 -4.92 4.03 2.31
N HIS A 62 -3.81 3.48 2.77
CA HIS A 62 -3.32 3.78 4.11
C HIS A 62 -2.53 5.09 4.08
N ILE A 63 -2.93 6.06 4.91
CA ILE A 63 -2.22 7.32 5.10
C ILE A 63 -1.82 7.43 6.56
N LEU A 64 -0.52 7.57 6.82
CA LEU A 64 0.02 7.77 8.16
C LEU A 64 -0.63 9.01 8.81
N GLY A 65 -1.13 8.84 10.02
CA GLY A 65 -1.74 9.92 10.79
C GLY A 65 -3.21 10.22 10.47
N LYS A 66 -3.80 9.56 9.47
CA LYS A 66 -5.24 9.68 9.19
C LYS A 66 -6.04 8.51 9.73
N PRO A 67 -7.22 8.76 10.33
CA PRO A 67 -8.12 7.70 10.75
C PRO A 67 -8.64 6.93 9.53
N GLY A 68 -8.89 5.63 9.70
CA GLY A 68 -9.51 4.84 8.63
C GLY A 68 -10.98 5.22 8.41
N GLY A 69 -11.41 5.15 7.14
CA GLY A 69 -12.78 5.43 6.72
C GLY A 69 -13.07 6.87 6.32
N GLU A 70 -12.06 7.74 6.22
CA GLU A 70 -12.22 9.10 5.68
C GLU A 70 -12.18 9.07 4.13
N ILE A 71 -13.07 9.79 3.48
CA ILE A 71 -13.10 9.92 2.02
C ILE A 71 -11.98 10.87 1.57
N LEU A 72 -11.07 10.35 0.75
CA LEU A 72 -9.95 11.12 0.18
C LEU A 72 -10.29 11.74 -1.16
N LYS A 73 -11.06 11.02 -1.97
CA LYS A 73 -11.40 11.40 -3.34
C LYS A 73 -12.74 10.82 -3.71
N GLN A 74 -13.49 11.55 -4.53
CA GLN A 74 -14.76 11.09 -5.09
C GLN A 74 -14.81 11.26 -6.61
N ASN A 75 -15.62 10.44 -7.25
CA ASN A 75 -15.96 10.52 -8.65
C ASN A 75 -17.46 10.18 -8.82
N PRO A 76 -18.33 11.05 -9.34
CA PRO A 76 -18.04 12.35 -9.98
C PRO A 76 -17.51 13.43 -9.02
N ALA A 77 -16.80 14.42 -9.60
CA ALA A 77 -16.24 15.53 -8.84
C ALA A 77 -17.33 16.38 -8.16
N PRO A 78 -17.02 17.01 -7.01
CA PRO A 78 -17.94 17.95 -6.37
C PRO A 78 -18.43 19.04 -7.34
N GLY A 79 -19.69 19.43 -7.24
CA GLY A 79 -20.31 20.44 -8.10
C GLY A 79 -20.66 19.98 -9.51
N SER A 80 -20.27 18.80 -9.96
CA SER A 80 -20.65 18.28 -11.28
C SER A 80 -22.15 18.02 -11.34
N LEU A 81 -22.76 18.33 -12.48
CA LEU A 81 -24.17 18.05 -12.73
C LEU A 81 -24.35 16.59 -13.14
N VAL A 82 -25.14 15.86 -12.39
CA VAL A 82 -25.34 14.41 -12.60
C VAL A 82 -26.83 14.03 -12.44
N LYS A 83 -27.21 12.93 -13.04
CA LYS A 83 -28.57 12.39 -12.90
C LYS A 83 -28.78 11.80 -11.50
N SER A 84 -30.01 11.85 -11.03
CA SER A 84 -30.43 11.18 -9.79
C SER A 84 -30.07 9.68 -9.84
N LYS A 85 -29.83 9.08 -8.68
CA LYS A 85 -29.38 7.68 -8.51
C LYS A 85 -27.97 7.38 -9.09
N ARG A 86 -27.20 8.41 -9.47
CA ARG A 86 -25.81 8.24 -9.91
C ARG A 86 -25.00 7.54 -8.81
N MET A 87 -24.15 6.62 -9.21
CA MET A 87 -23.16 6.00 -8.32
C MET A 87 -21.98 6.95 -8.12
N ILE A 88 -21.66 7.20 -6.86
CA ILE A 88 -20.47 7.94 -6.44
C ILE A 88 -19.42 6.91 -6.05
N TYR A 89 -18.28 6.93 -6.73
CA TYR A 89 -17.13 6.11 -6.40
C TYR A 89 -16.17 6.91 -5.53
N VAL A 90 -15.76 6.34 -4.41
CA VAL A 90 -14.89 7.02 -3.46
C VAL A 90 -13.63 6.21 -3.17
N THR A 91 -12.53 6.91 -2.95
CA THR A 91 -11.32 6.36 -2.36
C THR A 91 -11.31 6.75 -0.88
N ILE A 92 -11.16 5.79 0.01
CA ILE A 92 -11.17 6.01 1.46
C ILE A 92 -9.81 5.70 2.10
N THR A 93 -9.59 6.24 3.29
CA THR A 93 -8.47 5.80 4.14
C THR A 93 -8.74 4.44 4.74
N LYS A 94 -7.74 3.58 4.86
CA LYS A 94 -7.80 2.33 5.65
C LYS A 94 -6.96 2.41 6.92
N ARG A 95 -7.38 1.69 7.96
CA ARG A 95 -6.74 1.72 9.30
C ARG A 95 -5.35 1.13 9.32
N SER A 96 -5.14 0.06 8.59
CA SER A 96 -3.89 -0.70 8.61
C SER A 96 -3.16 -0.57 7.29
N PRO A 97 -1.83 -0.47 7.32
CA PRO A 97 -1.02 -0.51 6.11
C PRO A 97 -1.18 -1.84 5.38
N ASP A 98 -0.83 -1.84 4.11
CA ASP A 98 -0.70 -3.07 3.34
C ASP A 98 0.44 -3.91 3.90
N LYS A 99 0.26 -5.22 3.86
CA LYS A 99 1.25 -6.19 4.33
C LYS A 99 1.86 -6.93 3.16
N ILE A 100 3.15 -7.14 3.24
CA ILE A 100 3.94 -7.91 2.26
C ILE A 100 4.49 -9.13 2.99
N LEU A 101 4.31 -10.32 2.42
CA LEU A 101 4.96 -11.52 2.93
C LEU A 101 6.48 -11.43 2.74
N SER A 102 7.24 -11.86 3.73
CA SER A 102 8.70 -11.92 3.67
C SER A 102 9.23 -12.71 2.46
N SER A 103 8.47 -13.71 1.99
CA SER A 103 8.78 -14.47 0.77
C SER A 103 8.81 -13.61 -0.50
N ARG A 104 8.13 -12.47 -0.52
CA ARG A 104 8.11 -11.54 -1.67
C ARG A 104 9.20 -10.48 -1.60
N LEU A 105 9.89 -10.37 -0.47
CA LEU A 105 11.01 -9.44 -0.33
C LEU A 105 12.23 -9.95 -1.12
N PRO A 106 13.10 -9.06 -1.59
CA PRO A 106 14.29 -9.45 -2.31
C PRO A 106 15.24 -10.25 -1.41
N GLU A 107 16.17 -10.98 -2.04
CA GLU A 107 17.28 -11.60 -1.31
C GLU A 107 18.23 -10.53 -0.79
N MET A 108 18.47 -10.53 0.52
CA MET A 108 19.24 -9.49 1.20
C MET A 108 20.53 -10.02 1.84
N TYR A 109 20.55 -11.27 2.33
CA TYR A 109 21.72 -11.87 2.96
C TYR A 109 22.95 -11.84 2.04
N GLY A 110 24.10 -11.45 2.56
CA GLY A 110 25.34 -11.33 1.81
C GLY A 110 25.34 -10.25 0.72
N LYS A 111 24.36 -9.34 0.71
CA LYS A 111 24.29 -8.22 -0.25
C LYS A 111 24.58 -6.90 0.42
N SER A 112 25.01 -5.90 -0.37
CA SER A 112 25.24 -4.54 0.13
C SER A 112 23.98 -3.93 0.73
N TYR A 113 24.06 -3.47 1.98
CA TYR A 113 22.98 -2.81 2.70
C TYR A 113 22.45 -1.59 1.94
N GLU A 114 23.34 -0.70 1.46
CA GLU A 114 22.92 0.53 0.78
C GLU A 114 22.11 0.25 -0.50
N ARG A 115 22.47 -0.78 -1.25
CA ARG A 115 21.72 -1.18 -2.43
C ARG A 115 20.34 -1.74 -2.05
N LYS A 116 20.28 -2.57 -1.01
CA LYS A 116 19.03 -3.19 -0.56
C LYS A 116 18.11 -2.19 0.13
N LYS A 117 18.65 -1.22 0.85
CA LYS A 117 17.89 -0.10 1.40
C LYS A 117 17.11 0.64 0.32
N ARG A 118 17.78 1.05 -0.76
CA ARG A 118 17.14 1.74 -1.89
C ARG A 118 16.06 0.87 -2.55
N GLU A 119 16.36 -0.39 -2.81
CA GLU A 119 15.42 -1.34 -3.41
C GLU A 119 14.15 -1.51 -2.55
N LEU A 120 14.28 -1.58 -1.22
CA LEU A 120 13.17 -1.69 -0.29
C LEU A 120 12.33 -0.40 -0.24
N GLU A 121 12.95 0.76 -0.24
CA GLU A 121 12.26 2.04 -0.21
C GLU A 121 11.52 2.31 -1.53
N GLU A 122 12.14 2.06 -2.68
CA GLU A 122 11.59 2.38 -4.00
C GLU A 122 10.49 1.40 -4.45
N HIS A 123 10.65 0.11 -4.19
CA HIS A 123 9.77 -0.91 -4.76
C HIS A 123 8.78 -1.50 -3.74
N PHE A 124 9.11 -1.45 -2.45
CA PHE A 124 8.31 -2.09 -1.40
C PHE A 124 7.73 -1.11 -0.39
N GLU A 125 8.13 0.17 -0.45
CA GLU A 125 7.71 1.19 0.53
C GLU A 125 8.06 0.79 1.97
N ILE A 126 9.17 0.06 2.16
CA ILE A 126 9.66 -0.41 3.46
C ILE A 126 10.94 0.36 3.78
N LYS A 127 10.99 0.93 4.98
CA LYS A 127 12.18 1.63 5.48
C LYS A 127 13.17 0.62 6.07
N SER A 128 14.42 1.03 6.21
CA SER A 128 15.45 0.19 6.82
C SER A 128 16.28 0.97 7.83
N ARG A 129 16.72 0.28 8.89
CA ARG A 129 17.66 0.82 9.86
C ARG A 129 18.68 -0.23 10.27
N ILE A 130 19.92 0.19 10.52
CA ILE A 130 20.97 -0.66 11.09
C ILE A 130 20.75 -0.67 12.61
N VAL A 131 20.68 -1.87 13.19
CA VAL A 131 20.51 -2.04 14.64
C VAL A 131 21.75 -2.63 15.30
N ASP A 132 22.60 -3.31 14.53
CA ASP A 132 23.82 -3.92 15.04
C ASP A 132 24.86 -4.09 13.92
N THR A 133 26.11 -4.23 14.32
CA THR A 133 27.23 -4.57 13.42
C THR A 133 27.98 -5.77 14.00
N LYS A 134 28.32 -6.73 13.14
CA LYS A 134 29.13 -7.90 13.53
C LYS A 134 30.41 -7.93 12.71
N TYR A 135 31.48 -8.36 13.35
CA TYR A 135 32.72 -8.62 12.62
C TYR A 135 32.49 -9.73 11.60
N ASP A 136 32.90 -9.47 10.39
CA ASP A 136 32.96 -10.46 9.29
C ASP A 136 34.18 -10.16 8.43
N PRO A 137 35.00 -11.17 8.09
CA PRO A 137 36.24 -11.00 7.30
C PRO A 137 35.94 -10.54 5.85
N GLY A 138 34.71 -10.63 5.40
CA GLY A 138 34.31 -10.20 4.08
C GLY A 138 34.24 -8.68 3.92
N ASP A 139 33.52 -8.22 2.90
CA ASP A 139 33.36 -6.78 2.67
C ASP A 139 32.47 -6.16 3.74
N ALA A 140 32.86 -4.98 4.21
CA ALA A 140 32.04 -4.21 5.16
C ALA A 140 30.75 -3.74 4.53
N GLY A 141 29.68 -3.64 5.36
CA GLY A 141 28.38 -3.17 4.92
C GLY A 141 27.52 -4.21 4.18
N GLN A 142 27.88 -5.49 4.28
CA GLN A 142 27.02 -6.57 3.82
C GLN A 142 25.98 -6.95 4.87
N VAL A 143 24.80 -7.34 4.43
CA VAL A 143 23.71 -7.78 5.30
C VAL A 143 23.98 -9.17 5.84
N LEU A 144 24.09 -9.31 7.15
CA LEU A 144 24.26 -10.58 7.83
C LEU A 144 22.95 -11.12 8.41
N GLU A 145 22.05 -10.24 8.80
CA GLU A 145 20.75 -10.63 9.35
C GLU A 145 19.73 -9.53 9.10
N VAL A 146 18.50 -9.92 8.83
CA VAL A 146 17.35 -9.01 8.70
C VAL A 146 16.28 -9.42 9.69
N ARG A 147 15.79 -8.44 10.48
CA ARG A 147 14.76 -8.64 11.50
C ARG A 147 13.57 -7.73 11.26
N TYR A 148 12.43 -8.16 11.74
CA TYR A 148 11.21 -7.35 11.79
C TYR A 148 10.54 -7.51 13.15
N LYS A 149 10.42 -6.42 13.90
CA LYS A 149 9.83 -6.43 15.26
C LYS A 149 10.45 -7.52 16.16
N GLY A 150 11.79 -7.65 16.11
CA GLY A 150 12.54 -8.61 16.91
C GLY A 150 12.54 -10.06 16.39
N LYS A 151 11.84 -10.37 15.29
CA LYS A 151 11.86 -11.69 14.65
C LYS A 151 12.80 -11.69 13.46
N THR A 152 13.67 -12.68 13.36
CA THR A 152 14.57 -12.85 12.22
C THR A 152 13.77 -13.27 10.99
N ILE A 153 13.88 -12.49 9.92
CA ILE A 153 13.29 -12.77 8.61
C ILE A 153 14.27 -13.56 7.75
N MET A 154 15.56 -13.20 7.83
CA MET A 154 16.60 -13.75 6.96
C MET A 154 17.95 -13.70 7.66
N ASP A 155 18.69 -14.80 7.59
CA ASP A 155 20.05 -14.94 8.10
C ASP A 155 20.84 -15.95 7.25
N ALA A 156 22.00 -16.38 7.74
CA ALA A 156 22.82 -17.42 7.11
C ALA A 156 22.13 -18.79 6.99
N LYS A 157 21.11 -19.06 7.80
CA LYS A 157 20.35 -20.32 7.81
C LYS A 157 19.23 -20.33 6.79
N GLY A 158 18.84 -19.16 6.29
CA GLY A 158 17.79 -19.01 5.31
C GLY A 158 16.78 -17.92 5.63
N ARG A 159 15.58 -18.04 5.04
CA ARG A 159 14.49 -17.07 5.13
C ARG A 159 13.27 -17.68 5.79
N ASP A 160 12.68 -16.98 6.74
CA ASP A 160 11.33 -17.27 7.22
C ASP A 160 10.30 -16.61 6.28
N ASN A 161 9.59 -17.42 5.53
CA ASN A 161 8.62 -16.98 4.52
C ASN A 161 7.24 -16.63 5.10
N SER A 162 7.02 -16.82 6.38
CA SER A 162 5.70 -16.67 7.03
C SER A 162 5.45 -15.28 7.60
N ILE A 163 6.49 -14.48 7.75
CA ILE A 163 6.41 -13.16 8.41
C ILE A 163 5.76 -12.14 7.46
N GLN A 164 4.79 -11.41 7.98
CA GLN A 164 4.15 -10.30 7.27
C GLN A 164 4.75 -8.97 7.71
N VAL A 165 5.32 -8.23 6.78
CA VAL A 165 5.91 -6.90 6.98
C VAL A 165 4.91 -5.84 6.53
N GLU A 166 4.66 -4.82 7.34
CA GLU A 166 3.77 -3.70 7.02
C GLU A 166 4.51 -2.66 6.18
N LYS A 167 3.89 -2.20 5.08
CA LYS A 167 4.41 -1.08 4.28
C LYS A 167 4.53 0.19 5.14
N GLY A 168 5.61 0.94 4.94
CA GLY A 168 5.91 2.14 5.72
C GLY A 168 6.65 1.87 7.03
N ASP A 169 6.74 0.61 7.47
CA ASP A 169 7.45 0.22 8.68
C ASP A 169 8.96 -0.05 8.41
N TYR A 170 9.71 -0.39 9.45
CA TYR A 170 11.16 -0.55 9.38
C TYR A 170 11.56 -2.02 9.43
N LEU A 171 12.47 -2.42 8.53
CA LEU A 171 13.29 -3.61 8.70
C LEU A 171 14.58 -3.25 9.45
N GLU A 172 14.99 -4.12 10.33
CA GLU A 172 16.19 -4.01 11.16
C GLU A 172 17.29 -4.86 10.56
N PHE A 173 18.45 -4.25 10.35
CA PHE A 173 19.58 -4.89 9.71
C PHE A 173 20.76 -5.03 10.66
N VAL A 174 21.36 -6.21 10.66
CA VAL A 174 22.70 -6.45 11.19
C VAL A 174 23.64 -6.55 10.00
N ILE A 175 24.68 -5.72 9.99
CA ILE A 175 25.62 -5.64 8.87
C ILE A 175 27.03 -6.05 9.27
N SER A 176 27.84 -6.42 8.27
CA SER A 176 29.25 -6.74 8.47
C SER A 176 30.07 -5.48 8.70
N ALA A 177 31.05 -5.58 9.58
CA ALA A 177 32.11 -4.60 9.79
C ALA A 177 33.45 -5.29 9.85
N ARG A 178 34.50 -4.66 9.28
CA ARG A 178 35.86 -5.17 9.37
C ARG A 178 36.55 -4.90 10.72
N SER A 179 35.94 -3.99 11.51
CA SER A 179 36.45 -3.65 12.85
C SER A 179 35.27 -3.18 13.71
N GLY A 180 35.32 -3.39 15.03
CA GLY A 180 34.35 -2.82 15.99
C GLY A 180 33.13 -3.66 16.30
N GLY A 181 33.02 -4.89 15.82
CA GLY A 181 31.98 -5.85 16.26
C GLY A 181 32.30 -6.44 17.64
N LYS A 182 31.28 -6.97 18.33
CA LYS A 182 31.48 -7.83 19.49
C LYS A 182 31.89 -9.21 18.99
N VAL A 183 33.09 -9.63 19.29
CA VAL A 183 33.61 -10.96 18.97
C VAL A 183 33.74 -11.74 20.27
N GLU A 184 33.24 -12.96 20.27
CA GLU A 184 33.48 -13.87 21.39
C GLU A 184 34.96 -14.34 21.35
N VAL A 185 35.69 -14.04 22.41
CA VAL A 185 37.09 -14.43 22.52
C VAL A 185 37.13 -15.95 22.65
N PRO A 186 37.88 -16.67 21.76
CA PRO A 186 37.95 -18.11 21.83
C PRO A 186 38.73 -18.55 23.06
N ASP A 187 38.49 -19.78 23.50
CA ASP A 187 39.29 -20.37 24.57
C ASP A 187 40.75 -20.60 24.09
N LEU A 188 41.67 -19.83 24.69
CA LEU A 188 43.09 -19.85 24.38
C LEU A 188 43.88 -20.70 25.38
N LEU A 189 43.22 -21.34 26.36
CA LEU A 189 43.89 -22.20 27.33
C LEU A 189 44.53 -23.39 26.63
N CYS A 190 45.74 -23.72 27.04
CA CYS A 190 46.54 -24.81 26.46
C CYS A 190 46.87 -24.69 24.95
N LYS A 191 46.75 -23.51 24.36
CA LYS A 191 47.18 -23.21 23.01
C LYS A 191 48.61 -22.68 22.98
N THR A 192 49.36 -23.03 21.94
CA THR A 192 50.67 -22.39 21.70
C THR A 192 50.46 -20.93 21.29
N TYR A 193 51.53 -20.13 21.39
CA TYR A 193 51.47 -18.72 20.98
C TYR A 193 51.02 -18.56 19.50
N GLU A 194 51.56 -19.42 18.62
CA GLU A 194 51.24 -19.40 17.20
C GLU A 194 49.77 -19.74 16.92
N GLU A 195 49.23 -20.75 17.61
CA GLU A 195 47.80 -21.13 17.52
C GLU A 195 46.89 -20.04 18.07
N ALA A 196 47.26 -19.44 19.19
CA ALA A 196 46.49 -18.34 19.79
C ALA A 196 46.47 -17.09 18.88
N ALA A 197 47.67 -16.70 18.35
CA ALA A 197 47.78 -15.58 17.42
C ALA A 197 46.93 -15.80 16.16
N PHE A 198 47.01 -17.00 15.56
CA PHE A 198 46.18 -17.34 14.40
C PHE A 198 44.68 -17.25 14.68
N LEU A 199 44.22 -17.74 15.84
CA LEU A 199 42.82 -17.67 16.23
C LEU A 199 42.34 -16.23 16.44
N LEU A 200 43.16 -15.38 17.06
CA LEU A 200 42.85 -13.97 17.29
C LEU A 200 42.86 -13.17 15.98
N GLU A 201 43.87 -13.38 15.13
CA GLU A 201 43.94 -12.70 13.83
C GLU A 201 42.76 -13.03 12.90
N ASN A 202 42.30 -14.30 12.89
CA ASN A 202 41.09 -14.69 12.15
C ASN A 202 39.81 -14.02 12.67
N LEU A 203 39.81 -13.61 13.92
CA LEU A 203 38.68 -12.88 14.54
C LEU A 203 38.86 -11.36 14.46
N GLY A 204 39.94 -10.87 13.88
CA GLY A 204 40.25 -9.44 13.78
C GLY A 204 40.64 -8.78 15.10
N LEU A 205 41.14 -9.56 16.05
CA LEU A 205 41.65 -9.15 17.37
C LEU A 205 43.15 -9.03 17.38
#